data_a24e6999ef3e0c5c89a1eb707cdbc31d
#
_entry.id   a24e6999ef3e0c5c89a1eb707cdbc31d
#
_cell.length_a   1.000
_cell.length_b   1.000
_cell.length_c   1.000
_cell.angle_alpha   90.00
_cell.angle_beta   90.00
_cell.angle_gamma   90.00
#
_symmetry.space_group_name_H-M   'P 1'
#
loop_
_entity.id
_entity.type
_entity.pdbx_description
1 polymer ?
#
loop_
_entity_poly.entity_id
_entity_poly.type
_entity_poly.pdbx_seq_one_letter_code
_entity_poly.pdbx_strand_id
1 'polypeptide(L)'
;MAPPLLNLDGIKLTFGGTPLLDGAELTASAGDKIALVGRNGSGKSTLLKIAAGLIEPQDGEVFRQPSATVRYLPQMPDMDGFASVRAYVEAGLGPADDPYRATYLMEHLGLTGEEQPNDLSGGEARRAALARVMAPEPDILLLDEPTNHLDLSVIEWLEEELARTSSALIVISHDRRFLERVSRATVWLDRGQTRRLDKGFGHFEEWRDTVLEEEEREQHKLGRQIVREEHWLRYGVTARRKRNMRRLGELQTMRQRFRGHRGAEGAATMVASDAAESGKLVIEAKNIEKSFGDLTVVKGFSTRIQRGDRVGLVGPNGAGKTTLLKMLTGELKPNSGTVRLGTNLEIATLDQKREAVDPQETLAQYLTDGRGENLVINGEQRHVVSYMKDFLFKPEQARTPVRELSGGERARLLLARVLARPANLLVLDEPTNDLDMETLELLQELVAGFAGTVILVSHDRDFLDRTVTSLIAPDGGGRWIEYAGGYSDMLAQRGGTRLDDRKARPKAETSEVAVAARTEAAAPKGPAKKLSFKQKFALESLPKKIEAVNASISRLENNIADPAYYERDPASFQKTIAALDKERATLAAIEEEWLELEMLREEMEG
;
A
#
# COMPACT_ATOMS: atom_id res chain seq x y z
N MET A 1 -23.65 25.61 5.98
CA MET A 1 -23.08 24.62 5.08
C MET A 1 -23.59 24.88 3.68
N ALA A 2 -22.74 24.86 2.66
CA ALA A 2 -23.20 24.90 1.27
C ALA A 2 -24.07 23.67 0.98
N PRO A 3 -25.09 23.78 0.11
CA PRO A 3 -25.88 22.61 -0.26
C PRO A 3 -25.00 21.58 -0.95
N PRO A 4 -25.23 20.26 -0.75
CA PRO A 4 -24.41 19.24 -1.36
C PRO A 4 -24.63 19.23 -2.89
N LEU A 5 -23.54 19.09 -3.64
CA LEU A 5 -23.60 18.84 -5.09
C LEU A 5 -24.00 17.39 -5.39
N LEU A 6 -23.56 16.47 -4.53
CA LEU A 6 -23.81 15.03 -4.59
C LEU A 6 -24.16 14.52 -3.20
N ASN A 7 -25.22 13.72 -3.11
CA ASN A 7 -25.54 12.95 -1.91
C ASN A 7 -26.03 11.56 -2.28
N LEU A 8 -25.36 10.56 -1.79
CA LEU A 8 -25.74 9.15 -1.83
C LEU A 8 -26.14 8.76 -0.42
N ASP A 9 -27.33 8.22 -0.23
CA ASP A 9 -27.86 7.84 1.08
C ASP A 9 -28.44 6.43 1.04
N GLY A 10 -27.98 5.58 1.96
CA GLY A 10 -28.47 4.22 2.13
C GLY A 10 -28.30 3.30 0.94
N ILE A 11 -27.28 3.50 0.11
CA ILE A 11 -27.07 2.79 -1.15
C ILE A 11 -26.88 1.30 -0.94
N LYS A 12 -27.70 0.48 -1.62
CA LYS A 12 -27.57 -0.97 -1.63
C LYS A 12 -27.40 -1.50 -3.04
N LEU A 13 -26.46 -2.41 -3.20
CA LEU A 13 -26.22 -3.11 -4.45
C LEU A 13 -25.65 -4.51 -4.21
N THR A 14 -26.21 -5.49 -4.93
CA THR A 14 -25.78 -6.89 -4.82
C THR A 14 -25.47 -7.44 -6.20
N PHE A 15 -24.29 -8.03 -6.37
CA PHE A 15 -23.94 -8.86 -7.52
C PHE A 15 -23.82 -10.32 -7.03
N GLY A 16 -24.75 -11.17 -7.41
CA GLY A 16 -24.77 -12.55 -6.94
C GLY A 16 -25.34 -12.71 -5.52
N GLY A 17 -24.70 -13.48 -4.66
CA GLY A 17 -25.27 -13.87 -3.37
C GLY A 17 -24.97 -12.93 -2.19
N THR A 18 -23.90 -12.15 -2.24
CA THR A 18 -23.46 -11.26 -1.14
C THR A 18 -23.63 -9.80 -1.51
N PRO A 19 -24.18 -8.93 -0.61
CA PRO A 19 -24.23 -7.50 -0.86
C PRO A 19 -22.84 -6.93 -1.02
N LEU A 20 -22.63 -6.16 -2.10
CA LEU A 20 -21.40 -5.38 -2.33
C LEU A 20 -21.48 -4.05 -1.57
N LEU A 21 -22.64 -3.38 -1.64
CA LEU A 21 -22.96 -2.19 -0.87
C LEU A 21 -24.21 -2.47 -0.03
N ASP A 22 -24.18 -2.09 1.24
CA ASP A 22 -25.25 -2.35 2.20
C ASP A 22 -25.46 -1.14 3.13
N GLY A 23 -26.03 -0.07 2.56
CA GLY A 23 -26.25 1.20 3.25
C GLY A 23 -25.04 2.14 3.16
N ALA A 24 -24.40 2.18 1.99
CA ALA A 24 -23.29 3.11 1.76
C ALA A 24 -23.79 4.55 1.57
N GLU A 25 -23.05 5.50 2.17
CA GLU A 25 -23.34 6.93 2.15
C GLU A 25 -22.13 7.69 1.59
N LEU A 26 -22.38 8.73 0.78
CA LEU A 26 -21.32 9.58 0.26
C LEU A 26 -21.89 10.98 -0.06
N THR A 27 -21.38 12.00 0.61
CA THR A 27 -21.80 13.39 0.41
C THR A 27 -20.62 14.23 -0.02
N ALA A 28 -20.79 15.04 -1.07
CA ALA A 28 -19.79 15.98 -1.54
C ALA A 28 -20.42 17.36 -1.81
N SER A 29 -19.79 18.42 -1.29
CA SER A 29 -20.12 19.82 -1.50
C SER A 29 -19.07 20.50 -2.37
N ALA A 30 -19.38 21.69 -2.88
CA ALA A 30 -18.43 22.43 -3.72
C ALA A 30 -17.07 22.62 -3.02
N GLY A 31 -16.00 22.27 -3.73
CA GLY A 31 -14.62 22.37 -3.25
C GLY A 31 -14.18 21.27 -2.27
N ASP A 32 -15.05 20.29 -1.94
CA ASP A 32 -14.65 19.15 -1.13
C ASP A 32 -13.57 18.33 -1.84
N LYS A 33 -12.61 17.81 -1.07
CA LYS A 33 -11.54 16.93 -1.53
C LYS A 33 -11.59 15.64 -0.72
N ILE A 34 -12.18 14.60 -1.27
CA ILE A 34 -12.51 13.36 -0.57
C ILE A 34 -11.66 12.21 -1.12
N ALA A 35 -10.89 11.56 -0.24
CA ALA A 35 -10.29 10.26 -0.53
C ALA A 35 -11.30 9.15 -0.23
N LEU A 36 -11.63 8.32 -1.22
CA LEU A 36 -12.44 7.11 -1.04
C LEU A 36 -11.52 5.90 -0.94
N VAL A 37 -11.39 5.34 0.25
CA VAL A 37 -10.46 4.27 0.57
C VAL A 37 -11.18 2.99 1.00
N GLY A 38 -10.50 1.86 0.90
CA GLY A 38 -11.01 0.54 1.25
C GLY A 38 -10.33 -0.57 0.45
N ARG A 39 -10.58 -1.82 0.82
CA ARG A 39 -9.96 -3.01 0.19
C ARG A 39 -10.33 -3.13 -1.29
N ASN A 40 -9.51 -3.87 -2.06
CA ASN A 40 -9.90 -4.25 -3.42
C ASN A 40 -11.14 -5.16 -3.39
N GLY A 41 -12.08 -4.88 -4.31
CA GLY A 41 -13.36 -5.57 -4.34
C GLY A 41 -14.40 -5.09 -3.31
N SER A 42 -14.12 -4.08 -2.48
CA SER A 42 -15.09 -3.53 -1.52
C SER A 42 -16.24 -2.74 -2.16
N GLY A 43 -16.13 -2.38 -3.45
CA GLY A 43 -17.16 -1.64 -4.16
C GLY A 43 -16.87 -0.15 -4.39
N LYS A 44 -15.62 0.32 -4.16
CA LYS A 44 -15.22 1.73 -4.35
C LYS A 44 -15.55 2.25 -5.76
N SER A 45 -15.05 1.57 -6.79
CA SER A 45 -15.32 1.94 -8.20
C SER A 45 -16.81 1.87 -8.55
N THR A 46 -17.53 0.92 -7.94
CA THR A 46 -18.98 0.79 -8.12
C THR A 46 -19.71 1.97 -7.49
N LEU A 47 -19.32 2.39 -6.29
CA LEU A 47 -19.87 3.56 -5.62
C LEU A 47 -19.63 4.85 -6.45
N LEU A 48 -18.41 5.01 -7.03
CA LEU A 48 -18.12 6.12 -7.96
C LEU A 48 -18.97 6.05 -9.23
N LYS A 49 -19.19 4.86 -9.79
CA LYS A 49 -20.07 4.70 -10.97
C LYS A 49 -21.52 5.05 -10.65
N ILE A 50 -22.00 4.73 -9.45
CA ILE A 50 -23.32 5.17 -8.97
C ILE A 50 -23.34 6.71 -8.82
N ALA A 51 -22.31 7.30 -8.23
CA ALA A 51 -22.16 8.75 -8.13
C ALA A 51 -22.14 9.43 -9.50
N ALA A 52 -21.52 8.82 -10.51
CA ALA A 52 -21.50 9.29 -11.89
C ALA A 52 -22.82 9.06 -12.64
N GLY A 53 -23.71 8.23 -12.12
CA GLY A 53 -24.97 7.85 -12.80
C GLY A 53 -24.82 6.78 -13.88
N LEU A 54 -23.74 6.04 -13.85
CA LEU A 54 -23.47 4.95 -14.78
C LEU A 54 -24.10 3.63 -14.33
N ILE A 55 -24.38 3.50 -13.03
CA ILE A 55 -25.04 2.34 -12.42
C ILE A 55 -26.16 2.85 -11.53
N GLU A 56 -27.33 2.23 -11.62
CA GLU A 56 -28.45 2.47 -10.71
C GLU A 56 -28.35 1.54 -9.51
N PRO A 57 -28.47 2.05 -8.26
CA PRO A 57 -28.50 1.21 -7.08
C PRO A 57 -29.82 0.41 -7.01
N GLN A 58 -29.83 -0.70 -6.27
CA GLN A 58 -31.04 -1.48 -6.03
C GLN A 58 -31.95 -0.83 -4.98
N ASP A 59 -31.37 -0.09 -4.04
CA ASP A 59 -32.08 0.63 -2.97
C ASP A 59 -31.21 1.83 -2.52
N GLY A 60 -31.84 2.82 -1.88
CA GLY A 60 -31.20 4.07 -1.46
C GLY A 60 -31.51 5.24 -2.38
N GLU A 61 -31.08 6.43 -1.96
CA GLU A 61 -31.36 7.68 -2.66
C GLU A 61 -30.06 8.27 -3.25
N VAL A 62 -30.15 8.72 -4.52
CA VAL A 62 -29.07 9.39 -5.23
C VAL A 62 -29.53 10.80 -5.60
N PHE A 63 -29.01 11.79 -4.89
CA PHE A 63 -29.21 13.19 -5.22
C PHE A 63 -27.99 13.73 -5.95
N ARG A 64 -28.18 14.32 -7.10
CA ARG A 64 -27.21 15.15 -7.82
C ARG A 64 -27.85 16.50 -8.10
N GLN A 65 -27.13 17.57 -7.82
CA GLN A 65 -27.63 18.90 -8.12
C GLN A 65 -27.88 19.01 -9.65
N PRO A 66 -29.10 19.39 -10.12
CA PRO A 66 -29.46 19.28 -11.54
C PRO A 66 -28.56 20.09 -12.49
N SER A 67 -27.93 21.17 -12.01
CA SER A 67 -27.03 22.02 -12.81
C SER A 67 -25.56 21.60 -12.71
N ALA A 68 -25.19 20.67 -11.80
CA ALA A 68 -23.81 20.29 -11.58
C ALA A 68 -23.32 19.35 -12.69
N THR A 69 -22.17 19.68 -13.24
CA THR A 69 -21.46 18.85 -14.21
C THR A 69 -20.64 17.78 -13.48
N VAL A 70 -20.80 16.51 -13.89
CA VAL A 70 -20.07 15.38 -13.32
C VAL A 70 -19.18 14.77 -14.39
N ARG A 71 -17.91 14.53 -14.05
CA ARG A 71 -16.98 13.76 -14.90
C ARG A 71 -16.39 12.61 -14.10
N TYR A 72 -16.32 11.45 -14.74
CA TYR A 72 -15.78 10.22 -14.18
C TYR A 72 -14.62 9.71 -15.04
N LEU A 73 -13.48 9.42 -14.42
CA LEU A 73 -12.34 8.77 -15.06
C LEU A 73 -12.52 7.26 -15.00
N PRO A 74 -12.77 6.57 -16.13
CA PRO A 74 -12.90 5.11 -16.15
C PRO A 74 -11.54 4.43 -16.04
N GLN A 75 -11.51 3.20 -15.53
CA GLN A 75 -10.27 2.40 -15.47
C GLN A 75 -9.68 2.11 -16.85
N MET A 76 -10.55 1.78 -17.83
CA MET A 76 -10.16 1.62 -19.23
C MET A 76 -10.94 2.66 -20.07
N PRO A 77 -10.24 3.61 -20.70
CA PRO A 77 -10.89 4.55 -21.59
C PRO A 77 -11.28 3.88 -22.90
N ASP A 78 -12.46 4.21 -23.39
CA ASP A 78 -12.90 3.87 -24.73
C ASP A 78 -12.54 5.03 -25.68
N MET A 79 -11.69 4.75 -26.66
CA MET A 79 -11.23 5.73 -27.65
C MET A 79 -11.66 5.38 -29.08
N ASP A 80 -12.50 4.37 -29.23
CA ASP A 80 -12.97 3.95 -30.54
C ASP A 80 -13.71 5.08 -31.26
N GLY A 81 -13.39 5.24 -32.54
CA GLY A 81 -14.03 6.25 -33.39
C GLY A 81 -13.39 7.64 -33.36
N PHE A 82 -12.34 7.87 -32.57
CA PHE A 82 -11.60 9.14 -32.59
C PHE A 82 -10.40 9.06 -33.53
N ALA A 83 -10.15 10.14 -34.29
CA ALA A 83 -9.05 10.22 -35.25
C ALA A 83 -7.68 10.47 -34.59
N SER A 84 -7.67 11.13 -33.43
CA SER A 84 -6.45 11.44 -32.67
C SER A 84 -6.77 11.62 -31.18
N VAL A 85 -5.71 11.64 -30.36
CA VAL A 85 -5.81 11.95 -28.93
C VAL A 85 -6.43 13.34 -28.70
N ARG A 86 -6.05 14.32 -29.52
CA ARG A 86 -6.63 15.68 -29.45
C ARG A 86 -8.15 15.64 -29.65
N ALA A 87 -8.60 14.96 -30.70
CA ALA A 87 -10.05 14.83 -30.98
C ALA A 87 -10.80 14.15 -29.84
N TYR A 88 -10.16 13.14 -29.21
CA TYR A 88 -10.72 12.46 -28.05
C TYR A 88 -10.84 13.37 -26.82
N VAL A 89 -9.80 14.16 -26.51
CA VAL A 89 -9.79 15.07 -25.35
C VAL A 89 -10.77 16.22 -25.57
N GLU A 90 -10.74 16.86 -26.74
CA GLU A 90 -11.64 18.00 -27.09
C GLU A 90 -13.11 17.58 -27.11
N ALA A 91 -13.43 16.34 -27.46
CA ALA A 91 -14.79 15.82 -27.37
C ALA A 91 -15.34 15.75 -25.92
N GLY A 92 -14.49 15.93 -24.91
CA GLY A 92 -14.89 16.09 -23.50
C GLY A 92 -15.39 17.50 -23.17
N LEU A 93 -15.03 18.49 -23.98
CA LEU A 93 -15.40 19.92 -23.79
C LEU A 93 -16.83 20.20 -24.13
N GLY A 94 -17.46 21.08 -23.37
CA GLY A 94 -18.74 21.69 -23.69
C GLY A 94 -18.58 22.93 -24.59
N PRO A 95 -19.69 23.49 -25.12
CA PRO A 95 -19.64 24.63 -26.02
C PRO A 95 -19.04 25.93 -25.44
N ALA A 96 -18.98 26.03 -24.12
CA ALA A 96 -18.46 27.20 -23.40
C ALA A 96 -17.07 26.99 -22.79
N ASP A 97 -16.52 25.77 -22.88
CA ASP A 97 -15.25 25.43 -22.29
C ASP A 97 -14.07 25.94 -23.14
N ASP A 98 -12.94 26.26 -22.50
CA ASP A 98 -11.74 26.76 -23.17
C ASP A 98 -10.93 25.62 -23.82
N PRO A 99 -10.80 25.56 -25.16
CA PRO A 99 -9.99 24.54 -25.82
C PRO A 99 -8.51 24.59 -25.46
N TYR A 100 -8.00 25.74 -25.01
CA TYR A 100 -6.61 25.89 -24.57
C TYR A 100 -6.30 25.00 -23.36
N ARG A 101 -7.30 24.82 -22.49
CA ARG A 101 -7.18 23.92 -21.31
C ARG A 101 -6.86 22.49 -21.70
N ALA A 102 -7.50 21.98 -22.77
CA ALA A 102 -7.21 20.63 -23.28
C ALA A 102 -5.76 20.51 -23.76
N THR A 103 -5.27 21.51 -24.49
CA THR A 103 -3.87 21.55 -24.98
C THR A 103 -2.88 21.61 -23.81
N TYR A 104 -3.12 22.49 -22.83
CA TYR A 104 -2.33 22.61 -21.62
C TYR A 104 -2.19 21.28 -20.86
N LEU A 105 -3.32 20.59 -20.66
CA LEU A 105 -3.35 19.30 -19.96
C LEU A 105 -2.60 18.21 -20.75
N MET A 106 -2.80 18.13 -22.06
CA MET A 106 -2.10 17.18 -22.91
C MET A 106 -0.58 17.38 -22.85
N GLU A 107 -0.09 18.61 -22.94
CA GLU A 107 1.33 18.93 -22.86
C GLU A 107 1.94 18.48 -21.54
N HIS A 108 1.30 18.79 -20.39
CA HIS A 108 1.79 18.40 -19.06
C HIS A 108 1.71 16.91 -18.81
N LEU A 109 0.75 16.22 -19.43
CA LEU A 109 0.64 14.77 -19.41
C LEU A 109 1.55 14.08 -20.45
N GLY A 110 2.37 14.84 -21.19
CA GLY A 110 3.35 14.32 -22.15
C GLY A 110 2.71 13.72 -23.39
N LEU A 111 1.58 14.30 -23.84
CA LEU A 111 0.87 13.93 -25.07
C LEU A 111 1.01 15.05 -26.09
N THR A 112 1.22 14.73 -27.36
CA THR A 112 1.29 15.72 -28.45
C THR A 112 -0.09 16.06 -28.99
N GLY A 113 -1.04 15.13 -28.80
CA GLY A 113 -2.39 15.19 -29.34
C GLY A 113 -2.53 14.62 -30.76
N GLU A 114 -1.42 14.36 -31.44
CA GLU A 114 -1.39 13.81 -32.80
C GLU A 114 -1.36 12.28 -32.83
N GLU A 115 -1.18 11.65 -31.67
CA GLU A 115 -1.14 10.19 -31.53
C GLU A 115 -2.47 9.57 -31.97
N GLN A 116 -2.38 8.41 -32.64
CA GLN A 116 -3.57 7.64 -32.99
C GLN A 116 -4.00 6.77 -31.80
N PRO A 117 -5.31 6.70 -31.48
CA PRO A 117 -5.84 5.91 -30.36
C PRO A 117 -5.38 4.45 -30.33
N ASN A 118 -5.25 3.82 -31.50
CA ASN A 118 -4.85 2.41 -31.62
C ASN A 118 -3.38 2.12 -31.36
N ASP A 119 -2.52 3.15 -31.41
CA ASP A 119 -1.08 3.02 -31.24
C ASP A 119 -0.64 3.36 -29.80
N LEU A 120 -1.58 3.79 -28.95
CA LEU A 120 -1.30 4.21 -27.58
C LEU A 120 -0.97 3.01 -26.67
N SER A 121 0.06 3.19 -25.84
CA SER A 121 0.22 2.36 -24.66
C SER A 121 -0.93 2.59 -23.68
N GLY A 122 -1.20 1.59 -22.80
CA GLY A 122 -2.24 1.74 -21.76
C GLY A 122 -2.03 2.98 -20.86
N GLY A 123 -0.77 3.36 -20.62
CA GLY A 123 -0.44 4.57 -19.86
C GLY A 123 -0.76 5.86 -20.62
N GLU A 124 -0.51 5.92 -21.93
CA GLU A 124 -0.87 7.08 -22.76
C GLU A 124 -2.37 7.24 -22.90
N ALA A 125 -3.08 6.15 -23.13
CA ALA A 125 -4.55 6.13 -23.15
C ALA A 125 -5.14 6.66 -21.84
N ARG A 126 -4.54 6.26 -20.70
CA ARG A 126 -4.95 6.74 -19.37
C ARG A 126 -4.72 8.23 -19.19
N ARG A 127 -3.55 8.75 -19.63
CA ARG A 127 -3.23 10.18 -19.59
C ARG A 127 -4.19 11.00 -20.46
N ALA A 128 -4.54 10.50 -21.64
CA ALA A 128 -5.53 11.15 -22.51
C ALA A 128 -6.94 11.18 -21.87
N ALA A 129 -7.36 10.09 -21.21
CA ALA A 129 -8.63 10.06 -20.49
C ALA A 129 -8.64 11.04 -19.30
N LEU A 130 -7.53 11.17 -18.59
CA LEU A 130 -7.37 12.13 -17.50
C LEU A 130 -7.50 13.57 -18.05
N ALA A 131 -6.81 13.91 -19.15
CA ALA A 131 -6.95 15.19 -19.82
C ALA A 131 -8.41 15.47 -20.19
N ARG A 132 -9.12 14.49 -20.77
CA ARG A 132 -10.52 14.63 -21.20
C ARG A 132 -11.47 14.95 -20.05
N VAL A 133 -11.29 14.34 -18.87
CA VAL A 133 -12.20 14.56 -17.73
C VAL A 133 -11.87 15.83 -16.96
N MET A 134 -10.63 16.31 -17.01
CA MET A 134 -10.19 17.51 -16.32
C MET A 134 -10.34 18.79 -17.16
N ALA A 135 -10.29 18.67 -18.49
CA ALA A 135 -10.35 19.84 -19.38
C ALA A 135 -11.60 20.73 -19.20
N PRO A 136 -12.82 20.19 -19.01
CA PRO A 136 -14.03 20.99 -18.83
C PRO A 136 -14.20 21.62 -17.44
N GLU A 137 -13.25 21.43 -16.51
CA GLU A 137 -13.34 21.92 -15.12
C GLU A 137 -14.71 21.64 -14.45
N PRO A 138 -15.14 20.38 -14.34
CA PRO A 138 -16.48 20.03 -13.88
C PRO A 138 -16.71 20.42 -12.41
N ASP A 139 -17.99 20.57 -12.01
CA ASP A 139 -18.34 20.80 -10.61
C ASP A 139 -17.98 19.61 -9.71
N ILE A 140 -18.10 18.39 -10.25
CA ILE A 140 -17.75 17.14 -9.56
C ILE A 140 -16.81 16.32 -10.43
N LEU A 141 -15.63 16.03 -9.91
CA LEU A 141 -14.59 15.21 -10.54
C LEU A 141 -14.41 13.91 -9.77
N LEU A 142 -14.69 12.80 -10.45
CA LEU A 142 -14.60 11.45 -9.89
C LEU A 142 -13.42 10.72 -10.55
N LEU A 143 -12.37 10.44 -9.77
CA LEU A 143 -11.14 9.82 -10.27
C LEU A 143 -10.95 8.43 -9.65
N ASP A 144 -10.91 7.40 -10.50
CA ASP A 144 -10.68 6.01 -10.11
C ASP A 144 -9.25 5.61 -10.49
N GLU A 145 -8.34 5.53 -9.49
CA GLU A 145 -6.92 5.22 -9.62
C GLU A 145 -6.17 6.11 -10.64
N PRO A 146 -6.21 7.45 -10.51
CA PRO A 146 -5.61 8.33 -11.51
C PRO A 146 -4.08 8.24 -11.59
N THR A 147 -3.42 7.75 -10.55
CA THR A 147 -1.96 7.66 -10.45
C THR A 147 -1.36 6.42 -11.14
N ASN A 148 -2.19 5.39 -11.43
CA ASN A 148 -1.71 4.16 -12.06
C ASN A 148 -1.11 4.44 -13.44
N HIS A 149 0.06 3.87 -13.71
CA HIS A 149 0.85 4.02 -14.94
C HIS A 149 1.37 5.43 -15.23
N LEU A 150 1.22 6.37 -14.28
CA LEU A 150 1.86 7.68 -14.35
C LEU A 150 3.28 7.60 -13.76
N ASP A 151 4.19 8.36 -14.30
CA ASP A 151 5.50 8.53 -13.69
C ASP A 151 5.47 9.60 -12.59
N LEU A 152 6.51 9.60 -11.77
CA LEU A 152 6.59 10.45 -10.58
C LEU A 152 6.41 11.95 -10.88
N SER A 153 6.93 12.43 -12.00
CA SER A 153 6.83 13.84 -12.38
C SER A 153 5.41 14.24 -12.73
N VAL A 154 4.71 13.36 -13.44
CA VAL A 154 3.29 13.55 -13.78
C VAL A 154 2.41 13.46 -12.53
N ILE A 155 2.71 12.54 -11.60
CA ILE A 155 1.99 12.44 -10.32
C ILE A 155 2.16 13.73 -9.51
N GLU A 156 3.38 14.24 -9.36
CA GLU A 156 3.64 15.48 -8.62
C GLU A 156 2.94 16.70 -9.24
N TRP A 157 2.93 16.79 -10.57
CA TRP A 157 2.18 17.82 -11.27
C TRP A 157 0.66 17.66 -11.05
N LEU A 158 0.14 16.44 -11.12
CA LEU A 158 -1.29 16.15 -10.91
C LEU A 158 -1.73 16.52 -9.48
N GLU A 159 -0.90 16.25 -8.46
CA GLU A 159 -1.15 16.67 -7.09
C GLU A 159 -1.38 18.19 -6.99
N GLU A 160 -0.49 18.99 -7.63
CA GLU A 160 -0.61 20.45 -7.63
C GLU A 160 -1.85 20.93 -8.37
N GLU A 161 -2.15 20.32 -9.51
CA GLU A 161 -3.30 20.68 -10.34
C GLU A 161 -4.63 20.37 -9.62
N LEU A 162 -4.76 19.18 -9.03
CA LEU A 162 -5.94 18.78 -8.27
C LEU A 162 -6.10 19.56 -6.95
N ALA A 163 -5.02 19.96 -6.33
CA ALA A 163 -5.09 20.81 -5.14
C ALA A 163 -5.67 22.21 -5.45
N ARG A 164 -5.44 22.73 -6.67
CA ARG A 164 -5.89 24.06 -7.12
C ARG A 164 -7.31 24.07 -7.68
N THR A 165 -7.81 22.92 -8.17
CA THR A 165 -9.16 22.86 -8.78
C THR A 165 -10.25 23.25 -7.78
N SER A 166 -11.28 23.95 -8.25
CA SER A 166 -12.48 24.29 -7.47
C SER A 166 -13.51 23.17 -7.43
N SER A 167 -13.37 22.16 -8.28
CA SER A 167 -14.25 20.99 -8.35
C SER A 167 -14.35 20.27 -7.01
N ALA A 168 -15.52 19.74 -6.69
CA ALA A 168 -15.63 18.70 -5.68
C ALA A 168 -14.94 17.45 -6.22
N LEU A 169 -13.87 17.02 -5.55
CA LEU A 169 -13.05 15.87 -5.95
C LEU A 169 -13.37 14.68 -5.08
N ILE A 170 -13.66 13.54 -5.70
CA ILE A 170 -13.69 12.23 -5.03
C ILE A 170 -12.68 11.36 -5.76
N VAL A 171 -11.66 10.90 -5.04
CA VAL A 171 -10.55 10.15 -5.61
C VAL A 171 -10.34 8.82 -4.90
N ILE A 172 -10.17 7.76 -5.69
CA ILE A 172 -9.65 6.48 -5.25
C ILE A 172 -8.19 6.42 -5.69
N SER A 173 -7.28 6.14 -4.79
CA SER A 173 -5.87 5.85 -5.10
C SER A 173 -5.26 4.96 -4.04
N HIS A 174 -4.21 4.25 -4.41
CA HIS A 174 -3.36 3.49 -3.50
C HIS A 174 -2.04 4.21 -3.18
N ASP A 175 -1.76 5.34 -3.85
CA ASP A 175 -0.64 6.23 -3.52
C ASP A 175 -0.97 7.07 -2.28
N ARG A 176 -0.35 6.73 -1.14
CA ARG A 176 -0.57 7.39 0.16
C ARG A 176 -0.21 8.87 0.12
N ARG A 177 0.95 9.23 -0.44
CA ARG A 177 1.42 10.62 -0.52
C ARG A 177 0.52 11.47 -1.41
N PHE A 178 0.05 10.90 -2.50
CA PHE A 178 -0.94 11.56 -3.36
C PHE A 178 -2.23 11.87 -2.59
N LEU A 179 -2.79 10.88 -1.88
CA LEU A 179 -3.99 11.08 -1.07
C LEU A 179 -3.78 12.10 0.04
N GLU A 180 -2.64 12.07 0.74
CA GLU A 180 -2.32 13.03 1.80
C GLU A 180 -2.29 14.48 1.30
N ARG A 181 -1.72 14.70 0.11
CA ARG A 181 -1.61 16.04 -0.47
C ARG A 181 -2.92 16.58 -1.03
N VAL A 182 -3.74 15.70 -1.61
CA VAL A 182 -4.94 16.10 -2.34
C VAL A 182 -6.17 16.11 -1.46
N SER A 183 -6.31 15.19 -0.49
CA SER A 183 -7.54 15.03 0.30
C SER A 183 -7.61 15.94 1.53
N ARG A 184 -8.83 16.33 1.88
CA ARG A 184 -9.18 17.04 3.12
C ARG A 184 -10.18 16.26 3.98
N ALA A 185 -10.85 15.29 3.40
CA ALA A 185 -11.72 14.34 4.09
C ALA A 185 -11.45 12.95 3.54
N THR A 186 -11.72 11.92 4.35
CA THR A 186 -11.54 10.52 3.95
C THR A 186 -12.85 9.76 4.19
N VAL A 187 -13.28 8.99 3.22
CA VAL A 187 -14.42 8.08 3.33
C VAL A 187 -13.90 6.66 3.20
N TRP A 188 -14.08 5.88 4.24
CA TRP A 188 -13.68 4.49 4.29
C TRP A 188 -14.86 3.58 3.98
N LEU A 189 -14.75 2.82 2.87
CA LEU A 189 -15.72 1.80 2.48
C LEU A 189 -15.24 0.44 2.99
N ASP A 190 -15.92 -0.07 4.00
CA ASP A 190 -15.66 -1.38 4.58
C ASP A 190 -16.96 -2.19 4.71
N ARG A 191 -16.91 -3.45 4.29
CA ARG A 191 -18.04 -4.39 4.39
C ARG A 191 -19.37 -3.87 3.84
N GLY A 192 -19.31 -3.04 2.78
CA GLY A 192 -20.45 -2.45 2.10
C GLY A 192 -21.01 -1.19 2.75
N GLN A 193 -20.42 -0.72 3.84
CA GLN A 193 -20.79 0.52 4.54
C GLN A 193 -19.67 1.54 4.45
N THR A 194 -20.03 2.81 4.50
CA THR A 194 -19.08 3.91 4.48
C THR A 194 -18.99 4.56 5.86
N ARG A 195 -17.77 5.00 6.21
CA ARG A 195 -17.51 5.84 7.39
C ARG A 195 -16.70 7.04 6.96
N ARG A 196 -17.10 8.23 7.41
CA ARG A 196 -16.45 9.48 7.04
C ARG A 196 -15.57 9.99 8.18
N LEU A 197 -14.35 10.36 7.80
CA LEU A 197 -13.42 11.11 8.63
C LEU A 197 -13.26 12.52 8.01
N ASP A 198 -13.64 13.57 8.74
CA ASP A 198 -13.51 14.96 8.27
C ASP A 198 -12.08 15.49 8.49
N LYS A 199 -11.10 14.67 8.11
CA LYS A 199 -9.66 14.97 8.05
C LYS A 199 -9.07 14.30 6.81
N GLY A 200 -7.96 14.87 6.31
CA GLY A 200 -7.21 14.30 5.20
C GLY A 200 -6.65 12.90 5.51
N PHE A 201 -6.22 12.23 4.46
CA PHE A 201 -5.78 10.82 4.51
C PHE A 201 -4.64 10.55 5.51
N GLY A 202 -3.74 11.50 5.78
CA GLY A 202 -2.65 11.32 6.75
C GLY A 202 -3.09 10.96 8.18
N HIS A 203 -4.40 11.10 8.51
CA HIS A 203 -4.96 10.70 9.80
C HIS A 203 -5.77 9.40 9.71
N PHE A 204 -5.84 8.80 8.51
CA PHE A 204 -6.74 7.68 8.26
C PHE A 204 -6.31 6.40 8.98
N GLU A 205 -5.02 6.05 8.94
CA GLU A 205 -4.51 4.80 9.52
C GLU A 205 -4.75 4.75 11.03
N GLU A 206 -4.36 5.79 11.76
CA GLU A 206 -4.59 5.90 13.20
C GLU A 206 -6.08 5.82 13.55
N TRP A 207 -6.91 6.53 12.78
CA TRP A 207 -8.36 6.51 12.98
C TRP A 207 -8.96 5.13 12.66
N ARG A 208 -8.55 4.48 11.56
CA ARG A 208 -8.97 3.11 11.18
C ARG A 208 -8.67 2.12 12.30
N ASP A 209 -7.44 2.15 12.80
CA ASP A 209 -6.99 1.23 13.83
C ASP A 209 -7.78 1.43 15.14
N THR A 210 -8.03 2.69 15.51
CA THR A 210 -8.91 3.02 16.67
C THR A 210 -10.33 2.45 16.48
N VAL A 211 -10.92 2.62 15.30
CA VAL A 211 -12.26 2.11 14.99
C VAL A 211 -12.30 0.58 15.04
N LEU A 212 -11.29 -0.10 14.48
CA LEU A 212 -11.20 -1.56 14.50
C LEU A 212 -11.03 -2.10 15.94
N GLU A 213 -10.20 -1.46 16.77
CA GLU A 213 -10.05 -1.82 18.18
C GLU A 213 -11.35 -1.62 18.97
N GLU A 214 -12.09 -0.54 18.71
CA GLU A 214 -13.39 -0.29 19.35
C GLU A 214 -14.40 -1.37 18.95
N GLU A 215 -14.46 -1.74 17.66
CA GLU A 215 -15.31 -2.84 17.18
C GLU A 215 -14.96 -4.17 17.87
N GLU A 216 -13.68 -4.49 17.97
CA GLU A 216 -13.21 -5.72 18.62
C GLU A 216 -13.60 -5.74 20.10
N ARG A 217 -13.39 -4.62 20.80
CA ARG A 217 -13.81 -4.47 22.20
C ARG A 217 -15.32 -4.63 22.39
N GLU A 218 -16.13 -4.08 21.47
CA GLU A 218 -17.59 -4.24 21.49
C GLU A 218 -18.00 -5.69 21.24
N GLN A 219 -17.36 -6.37 20.28
CA GLN A 219 -17.58 -7.79 20.00
C GLN A 219 -17.24 -8.66 21.21
N HIS A 220 -16.12 -8.42 21.87
CA HIS A 220 -15.76 -9.13 23.09
C HIS A 220 -16.75 -8.87 24.24
N LYS A 221 -17.30 -7.64 24.36
CA LYS A 221 -18.35 -7.33 25.34
C LYS A 221 -19.63 -8.08 25.01
N LEU A 222 -20.06 -8.08 23.74
CA LEU A 222 -21.26 -8.77 23.27
C LEU A 222 -21.14 -10.30 23.46
N GLY A 223 -20.00 -10.88 23.12
CA GLY A 223 -19.73 -12.30 23.36
C GLY A 223 -19.85 -12.67 24.85
N ARG A 224 -19.26 -11.87 25.74
CA ARG A 224 -19.38 -12.08 27.19
C ARG A 224 -20.81 -11.89 27.71
N GLN A 225 -21.59 -11.00 27.10
CA GLN A 225 -23.01 -10.84 27.43
C GLN A 225 -23.83 -12.06 27.00
N ILE A 226 -23.60 -12.58 25.80
CA ILE A 226 -24.25 -13.79 25.27
C ILE A 226 -23.97 -14.97 26.20
N VAL A 227 -22.72 -15.21 26.58
CA VAL A 227 -22.37 -16.32 27.51
C VAL A 227 -23.06 -16.15 28.87
N ARG A 228 -23.15 -14.93 29.42
CA ARG A 228 -23.87 -14.66 30.67
C ARG A 228 -25.36 -14.91 30.57
N GLU A 229 -26.00 -14.47 29.49
CA GLU A 229 -27.45 -14.72 29.28
C GLU A 229 -27.74 -16.18 29.00
N GLU A 230 -26.84 -16.93 28.30
CA GLU A 230 -26.95 -18.37 28.13
C GLU A 230 -26.84 -19.14 29.45
N HIS A 231 -25.88 -18.78 30.29
CA HIS A 231 -25.71 -19.37 31.62
C HIS A 231 -26.95 -19.10 32.48
N TRP A 232 -27.49 -17.87 32.45
CA TRP A 232 -28.68 -17.52 33.18
C TRP A 232 -29.91 -18.29 32.69
N LEU A 233 -30.06 -18.48 31.37
CA LEU A 233 -31.16 -19.30 30.80
C LEU A 233 -31.07 -20.78 31.18
N ARG A 234 -29.84 -21.31 31.36
CA ARG A 234 -29.63 -22.72 31.77
C ARG A 234 -29.86 -22.95 33.27
N TYR A 235 -29.44 -22.01 34.10
CA TYR A 235 -29.35 -22.22 35.55
C TYR A 235 -30.23 -21.26 36.38
N GLY A 236 -30.75 -20.18 35.80
CA GLY A 236 -31.47 -19.11 36.48
C GLY A 236 -32.99 -19.27 36.47
N VAL A 237 -33.54 -20.48 36.43
CA VAL A 237 -34.97 -20.72 36.27
C VAL A 237 -35.74 -20.37 37.52
N THR A 238 -36.48 -19.28 37.48
CA THR A 238 -37.61 -19.03 38.39
C THR A 238 -38.83 -18.50 37.63
N ALA A 239 -39.94 -19.01 38.01
CA ALA A 239 -41.37 -19.04 37.66
C ALA A 239 -42.04 -17.84 36.94
N ARG A 240 -41.39 -17.05 36.06
CA ARG A 240 -42.08 -15.99 35.29
C ARG A 240 -41.88 -16.15 33.78
N ARG A 241 -42.73 -16.98 33.15
CA ARG A 241 -42.74 -17.33 31.72
C ARG A 241 -42.61 -16.14 30.75
N LYS A 242 -43.32 -15.04 31.00
CA LYS A 242 -43.26 -13.82 30.15
C LYS A 242 -41.89 -13.11 30.15
N ARG A 243 -41.19 -13.10 31.30
CA ARG A 243 -39.88 -12.46 31.44
C ARG A 243 -38.78 -13.27 30.75
N ASN A 244 -38.92 -14.60 30.76
CA ASN A 244 -37.99 -15.51 30.05
C ASN A 244 -38.12 -15.41 28.54
N MET A 245 -39.36 -15.25 28.01
CA MET A 245 -39.58 -15.08 26.56
C MET A 245 -38.96 -13.79 26.02
N ARG A 246 -39.07 -12.69 26.75
CA ARG A 246 -38.40 -11.41 26.36
C ARG A 246 -36.87 -11.55 26.33
N ARG A 247 -36.26 -12.12 27.36
CA ARG A 247 -34.82 -12.38 27.42
C ARG A 247 -34.33 -13.35 26.35
N LEU A 248 -35.11 -14.35 26.02
CA LEU A 248 -34.83 -15.27 24.92
C LEU A 248 -34.80 -14.51 23.58
N GLY A 249 -35.74 -13.59 23.35
CA GLY A 249 -35.76 -12.72 22.18
C GLY A 249 -34.56 -11.79 22.14
N GLU A 250 -34.19 -11.18 23.26
CA GLU A 250 -33.00 -10.32 23.39
C GLU A 250 -31.70 -11.12 23.11
N LEU A 251 -31.59 -12.37 23.63
CA LEU A 251 -30.46 -13.24 23.34
C LEU A 251 -30.38 -13.64 21.86
N GLN A 252 -31.54 -13.94 21.25
CA GLN A 252 -31.59 -14.25 19.80
C GLN A 252 -31.12 -13.04 18.97
N THR A 253 -31.56 -11.84 19.33
CA THR A 253 -31.10 -10.60 18.67
C THR A 253 -29.59 -10.37 18.87
N MET A 254 -29.06 -10.57 20.08
CA MET A 254 -27.62 -10.50 20.34
C MET A 254 -26.83 -11.51 19.54
N ARG A 255 -27.30 -12.77 19.47
CA ARG A 255 -26.68 -13.82 18.64
C ARG A 255 -26.73 -13.50 17.15
N GLN A 256 -27.84 -12.92 16.66
CA GLN A 256 -27.93 -12.48 15.26
C GLN A 256 -26.93 -11.36 14.97
N ARG A 257 -26.82 -10.35 15.86
CA ARG A 257 -25.80 -9.29 15.75
C ARG A 257 -24.38 -9.86 15.79
N PHE A 258 -24.10 -10.79 16.71
CA PHE A 258 -22.79 -11.43 16.82
C PHE A 258 -22.44 -12.27 15.59
N ARG A 259 -23.40 -13.01 15.02
CA ARG A 259 -23.21 -13.80 13.78
C ARG A 259 -23.16 -12.94 12.52
N GLY A 260 -23.92 -11.84 12.50
CA GLY A 260 -23.95 -10.90 11.39
C GLY A 260 -22.70 -10.03 11.31
N HIS A 261 -21.90 -9.98 12.37
CA HIS A 261 -20.63 -9.28 12.34
C HIS A 261 -19.62 -10.05 11.49
N ARG A 262 -19.28 -9.49 10.36
CA ARG A 262 -18.14 -9.95 9.53
C ARG A 262 -16.88 -9.42 10.20
N GLY A 263 -16.17 -10.26 10.95
CA GLY A 263 -14.89 -9.89 11.56
C GLY A 263 -13.91 -9.38 10.52
N ALA A 264 -12.92 -8.60 10.94
CA ALA A 264 -11.77 -8.28 10.10
C ALA A 264 -11.18 -9.62 9.60
N GLU A 265 -11.03 -9.77 8.30
CA GLU A 265 -10.34 -10.94 7.74
C GLU A 265 -8.90 -10.90 8.27
N GLY A 266 -8.42 -11.99 8.86
CA GLY A 266 -7.21 -12.05 9.66
C GLY A 266 -5.97 -11.47 8.97
N ALA A 267 -5.00 -11.04 9.77
CA ALA A 267 -3.70 -10.58 9.29
C ALA A 267 -3.05 -11.70 8.45
N ALA A 268 -2.74 -11.40 7.20
CA ALA A 268 -1.96 -12.28 6.34
C ALA A 268 -0.48 -12.07 6.63
N THR A 269 0.33 -13.09 6.40
CA THR A 269 1.78 -13.02 6.54
C THR A 269 2.39 -13.58 5.27
N MET A 270 2.87 -12.70 4.40
CA MET A 270 3.57 -13.13 3.18
C MET A 270 4.94 -13.70 3.56
N VAL A 271 5.27 -14.87 3.03
CA VAL A 271 6.57 -15.53 3.22
C VAL A 271 7.18 -15.81 1.86
N ALA A 272 8.40 -15.31 1.64
CA ALA A 272 9.20 -15.66 0.48
C ALA A 272 9.95 -16.98 0.72
N SER A 273 10.18 -17.76 -0.33
CA SER A 273 11.04 -18.94 -0.27
C SER A 273 12.50 -18.53 -0.42
N ASP A 274 13.30 -18.82 0.61
CA ASP A 274 14.72 -18.52 0.63
C ASP A 274 15.50 -19.58 -0.17
N ALA A 275 16.45 -19.12 -1.00
CA ALA A 275 17.46 -19.97 -1.63
C ALA A 275 18.73 -20.05 -0.76
N ALA A 276 19.65 -20.93 -1.16
CA ALA A 276 20.99 -20.95 -0.59
C ALA A 276 21.65 -19.56 -0.69
N GLU A 277 22.44 -19.18 0.31
CA GLU A 277 23.08 -17.85 0.33
C GLU A 277 23.91 -17.57 -0.92
N SER A 278 23.67 -16.42 -1.54
CA SER A 278 24.51 -15.91 -2.63
C SER A 278 25.90 -15.52 -2.14
N GLY A 279 26.86 -15.35 -3.05
CA GLY A 279 28.13 -14.70 -2.73
C GLY A 279 27.93 -13.28 -2.18
N LYS A 280 28.94 -12.71 -1.50
CA LYS A 280 28.88 -11.33 -0.97
C LYS A 280 28.66 -10.29 -2.09
N LEU A 281 29.23 -10.51 -3.28
CA LEU A 281 28.98 -9.70 -4.47
C LEU A 281 27.82 -10.31 -5.26
N VAL A 282 26.79 -9.54 -5.50
CA VAL A 282 25.62 -9.94 -6.28
C VAL A 282 25.73 -9.43 -7.73
N ILE A 283 25.94 -8.14 -7.93
CA ILE A 283 26.11 -7.52 -9.25
C ILE A 283 27.24 -6.50 -9.22
N GLU A 284 28.13 -6.55 -10.19
CA GLU A 284 29.13 -5.50 -10.45
C GLU A 284 29.01 -5.03 -11.89
N ALA A 285 28.62 -3.79 -12.09
CA ALA A 285 28.58 -3.13 -13.38
C ALA A 285 29.70 -2.06 -13.44
N LYS A 286 30.50 -2.10 -14.53
CA LYS A 286 31.61 -1.14 -14.72
C LYS A 286 31.48 -0.46 -16.07
N ASN A 287 31.30 0.86 -16.06
CA ASN A 287 31.24 1.74 -17.22
C ASN A 287 30.32 1.19 -18.32
N ILE A 288 29.12 0.70 -17.92
CA ILE A 288 28.18 0.13 -18.88
C ILE A 288 27.52 1.22 -19.72
N GLU A 289 27.37 0.94 -21.01
CA GLU A 289 26.71 1.83 -21.95
C GLU A 289 25.72 1.05 -22.82
N LYS A 290 24.60 1.70 -23.16
CA LYS A 290 23.59 1.15 -24.06
C LYS A 290 22.93 2.24 -24.88
N SER A 291 22.92 2.05 -26.19
CA SER A 291 22.22 2.91 -27.15
C SER A 291 21.35 2.06 -28.07
N PHE A 292 20.25 2.63 -28.52
CA PHE A 292 19.38 2.10 -29.56
C PHE A 292 19.28 3.13 -30.67
N GLY A 293 19.96 2.86 -31.80
CA GLY A 293 20.14 3.89 -32.82
C GLY A 293 20.85 5.11 -32.24
N ASP A 294 20.31 6.29 -32.44
CA ASP A 294 20.86 7.56 -31.94
C ASP A 294 20.53 7.85 -30.47
N LEU A 295 19.63 7.07 -29.86
CA LEU A 295 19.20 7.27 -28.47
C LEU A 295 20.13 6.54 -27.51
N THR A 296 20.91 7.28 -26.73
CA THR A 296 21.72 6.74 -25.63
C THR A 296 20.89 6.67 -24.35
N VAL A 297 20.60 5.43 -23.91
CA VAL A 297 19.76 5.13 -22.73
C VAL A 297 20.57 5.04 -21.45
N VAL A 298 21.77 4.43 -21.53
CA VAL A 298 22.71 4.33 -20.41
C VAL A 298 24.09 4.73 -20.89
N LYS A 299 24.77 5.63 -20.15
CA LYS A 299 26.08 6.17 -20.50
C LYS A 299 27.04 6.12 -19.32
N GLY A 300 28.02 5.21 -19.39
CA GLY A 300 29.13 5.15 -18.45
C GLY A 300 28.71 4.86 -17.00
N PHE A 301 27.64 4.07 -16.79
CA PHE A 301 27.14 3.78 -15.47
C PHE A 301 27.95 2.68 -14.79
N SER A 302 28.24 2.87 -13.49
CA SER A 302 28.94 1.89 -12.66
C SER A 302 28.26 1.79 -11.30
N THR A 303 28.00 0.55 -10.85
CA THR A 303 27.46 0.27 -9.53
C THR A 303 27.93 -1.08 -9.02
N ARG A 304 27.82 -1.30 -7.71
CA ARG A 304 28.18 -2.54 -7.04
C ARG A 304 27.13 -2.92 -6.01
N ILE A 305 26.31 -3.91 -6.32
CA ILE A 305 25.25 -4.40 -5.45
C ILE A 305 25.79 -5.60 -4.65
N GLN A 306 25.63 -5.56 -3.35
CA GLN A 306 26.05 -6.60 -2.42
C GLN A 306 24.84 -7.37 -1.89
N ARG A 307 25.08 -8.52 -1.27
CA ARG A 307 24.05 -9.30 -0.61
C ARG A 307 23.41 -8.48 0.51
N GLY A 308 22.07 -8.46 0.52
CA GLY A 308 21.28 -7.72 1.49
C GLY A 308 20.94 -6.30 1.07
N ASP A 309 21.53 -5.77 -0.05
CA ASP A 309 21.17 -4.45 -0.55
C ASP A 309 19.73 -4.46 -1.09
N ARG A 310 19.05 -3.34 -0.90
CA ARG A 310 17.72 -3.06 -1.46
C ARG A 310 17.83 -1.83 -2.35
N VAL A 311 17.90 -2.07 -3.65
CA VAL A 311 18.19 -1.03 -4.65
C VAL A 311 16.92 -0.65 -5.38
N GLY A 312 16.51 0.61 -5.27
CA GLY A 312 15.39 1.17 -6.05
C GLY A 312 15.86 1.76 -7.38
N LEU A 313 15.06 1.61 -8.43
CA LEU A 313 15.22 2.31 -9.70
C LEU A 313 14.02 3.22 -9.93
N VAL A 314 14.27 4.52 -10.13
CA VAL A 314 13.23 5.51 -10.42
C VAL A 314 13.56 6.31 -11.66
N GLY A 315 12.56 6.98 -12.22
CA GLY A 315 12.73 7.88 -13.35
C GLY A 315 11.49 7.95 -14.23
N PRO A 316 11.41 8.93 -15.13
CA PRO A 316 10.29 9.09 -16.06
C PRO A 316 10.06 7.84 -16.91
N ASN A 317 8.86 7.72 -17.45
CA ASN A 317 8.57 6.67 -18.42
C ASN A 317 9.44 6.89 -19.68
N GLY A 318 9.98 5.81 -20.23
CA GLY A 318 10.93 5.87 -21.35
C GLY A 318 12.38 6.25 -20.99
N ALA A 319 12.70 6.55 -19.72
CA ALA A 319 14.09 6.86 -19.31
C ALA A 319 15.06 5.69 -19.42
N GLY A 320 14.55 4.46 -19.59
CA GLY A 320 15.39 3.27 -19.73
C GLY A 320 15.54 2.43 -18.47
N LYS A 321 14.62 2.56 -17.49
CA LYS A 321 14.60 1.74 -16.25
C LYS A 321 14.67 0.23 -16.54
N THR A 322 13.76 -0.27 -17.36
CA THR A 322 13.72 -1.70 -17.75
C THR A 322 14.98 -2.12 -18.53
N THR A 323 15.56 -1.22 -19.35
CA THR A 323 16.82 -1.48 -20.07
C THR A 323 17.98 -1.62 -19.09
N LEU A 324 18.10 -0.71 -18.11
CA LEU A 324 19.13 -0.78 -17.08
C LEU A 324 18.95 -2.04 -16.22
N LEU A 325 17.71 -2.34 -15.79
CA LEU A 325 17.39 -3.54 -15.03
C LEU A 325 17.84 -4.81 -15.76
N LYS A 326 17.48 -4.96 -17.04
CA LYS A 326 17.88 -6.11 -17.87
C LYS A 326 19.39 -6.22 -18.07
N MET A 327 20.10 -5.11 -18.11
CA MET A 327 21.57 -5.15 -18.15
C MET A 327 22.15 -5.61 -16.80
N LEU A 328 21.62 -5.13 -15.70
CA LEU A 328 22.07 -5.52 -14.35
C LEU A 328 21.79 -7.00 -14.06
N THR A 329 20.66 -7.52 -14.52
CA THR A 329 20.31 -8.96 -14.39
C THR A 329 21.00 -9.87 -15.41
N GLY A 330 21.71 -9.30 -16.38
CA GLY A 330 22.43 -10.05 -17.42
C GLY A 330 21.57 -10.52 -18.60
N GLU A 331 20.27 -10.15 -18.63
CA GLU A 331 19.37 -10.49 -19.75
C GLU A 331 19.72 -9.70 -21.03
N LEU A 332 20.25 -8.50 -20.87
CA LEU A 332 20.66 -7.62 -21.97
C LEU A 332 22.14 -7.28 -21.88
N LYS A 333 22.90 -7.52 -22.94
CA LYS A 333 24.31 -7.16 -22.99
C LYS A 333 24.48 -5.65 -23.24
N PRO A 334 25.37 -4.97 -22.48
CA PRO A 334 25.75 -3.59 -22.78
C PRO A 334 26.49 -3.49 -24.13
N ASN A 335 26.51 -2.30 -24.73
CA ASN A 335 27.32 -2.02 -25.93
C ASN A 335 28.81 -1.87 -25.56
N SER A 336 29.10 -1.27 -24.40
CA SER A 336 30.44 -1.18 -23.83
C SER A 336 30.37 -1.34 -22.30
N GLY A 337 31.51 -1.60 -21.67
CA GLY A 337 31.59 -1.92 -20.26
C GLY A 337 31.36 -3.40 -19.95
N THR A 338 31.27 -3.73 -18.68
CA THR A 338 31.09 -5.12 -18.21
C THR A 338 30.08 -5.22 -17.09
N VAL A 339 29.26 -6.26 -17.13
CA VAL A 339 28.41 -6.66 -16.01
C VAL A 339 28.86 -8.05 -15.57
N ARG A 340 29.14 -8.18 -14.28
CA ARG A 340 29.51 -9.43 -13.64
C ARG A 340 28.46 -9.79 -12.61
N LEU A 341 27.84 -10.95 -12.76
CA LEU A 341 26.94 -11.55 -11.77
C LEU A 341 27.76 -12.35 -10.74
N GLY A 342 27.29 -12.34 -9.51
CA GLY A 342 27.85 -13.13 -8.42
C GLY A 342 27.65 -14.63 -8.62
N THR A 343 28.16 -15.41 -7.69
CA THR A 343 28.00 -16.87 -7.68
C THR A 343 26.72 -17.27 -6.94
N ASN A 344 26.15 -18.41 -7.33
CA ASN A 344 24.95 -19.01 -6.73
C ASN A 344 23.74 -18.06 -6.71
N LEU A 345 23.56 -17.26 -7.77
CA LEU A 345 22.39 -16.39 -7.88
C LEU A 345 21.18 -17.18 -8.38
N GLU A 346 20.12 -17.16 -7.56
CA GLU A 346 18.78 -17.61 -7.93
C GLU A 346 17.88 -16.38 -8.00
N ILE A 347 17.50 -16.02 -9.24
CA ILE A 347 16.78 -14.78 -9.53
C ILE A 347 15.30 -15.09 -9.67
N ALA A 348 14.46 -14.49 -8.85
CA ALA A 348 13.03 -14.44 -9.06
C ALA A 348 12.62 -13.05 -9.56
N THR A 349 11.98 -13.00 -10.73
CA THR A 349 11.57 -11.74 -11.36
C THR A 349 10.05 -11.67 -11.42
N LEU A 350 9.48 -10.57 -10.94
CA LEU A 350 8.10 -10.18 -11.20
C LEU A 350 8.10 -9.19 -12.38
N ASP A 351 7.68 -9.68 -13.55
CA ASP A 351 7.48 -8.86 -14.76
C ASP A 351 6.02 -9.00 -15.19
N GLN A 352 5.20 -7.97 -14.94
CA GLN A 352 3.76 -7.95 -15.26
C GLN A 352 3.46 -8.22 -16.74
N LYS A 353 4.41 -7.94 -17.64
CA LYS A 353 4.22 -8.09 -19.09
C LYS A 353 4.57 -9.48 -19.65
N ARG A 354 5.33 -10.30 -18.91
CA ARG A 354 5.91 -11.54 -19.42
C ARG A 354 5.24 -12.83 -18.97
N GLU A 355 4.53 -12.85 -17.87
CA GLU A 355 3.82 -14.05 -17.46
C GLU A 355 2.50 -14.17 -18.22
N ALA A 356 2.56 -14.90 -19.33
CA ALA A 356 1.36 -15.37 -20.03
C ALA A 356 0.66 -16.41 -19.11
N VAL A 357 -0.28 -15.93 -18.32
CA VAL A 357 -1.13 -16.78 -17.50
C VAL A 357 -2.19 -17.39 -18.41
N ASP A 358 -2.33 -18.72 -18.43
CA ASP A 358 -3.45 -19.35 -19.12
C ASP A 358 -4.76 -18.91 -18.41
N PRO A 359 -5.67 -18.20 -19.11
CA PRO A 359 -6.91 -17.72 -18.52
C PRO A 359 -7.80 -18.84 -17.96
N GLN A 360 -7.60 -20.07 -18.38
CA GLN A 360 -8.41 -21.23 -17.98
C GLN A 360 -7.83 -21.97 -16.77
N GLU A 361 -6.55 -21.76 -16.43
CA GLU A 361 -5.96 -22.37 -15.24
C GLU A 361 -6.65 -21.88 -13.96
N THR A 362 -6.80 -22.77 -12.98
CA THR A 362 -7.25 -22.38 -11.65
C THR A 362 -6.09 -21.80 -10.83
N LEU A 363 -6.42 -21.04 -9.77
CA LEU A 363 -5.41 -20.44 -8.88
C LEU A 363 -4.44 -21.52 -8.35
N ALA A 364 -4.99 -22.63 -7.88
CA ALA A 364 -4.18 -23.73 -7.34
C ALA A 364 -3.26 -24.34 -8.40
N GLN A 365 -3.76 -24.58 -9.61
CA GLN A 365 -2.95 -25.11 -10.71
C GLN A 365 -1.83 -24.16 -11.10
N TYR A 366 -2.13 -22.86 -11.20
CA TYR A 366 -1.15 -21.84 -11.52
C TYR A 366 -0.02 -21.76 -10.50
N LEU A 367 -0.33 -21.83 -9.20
CA LEU A 367 0.68 -21.79 -8.15
C LEU A 367 1.54 -23.05 -8.10
N THR A 368 0.96 -24.22 -8.38
CA THR A 368 1.64 -25.52 -8.29
C THR A 368 2.26 -26.01 -9.62
N ASP A 369 2.21 -25.20 -10.69
CA ASP A 369 2.55 -25.62 -12.07
C ASP A 369 1.80 -26.90 -12.49
N GLY A 370 0.55 -27.07 -12.02
CA GLY A 370 -0.23 -28.29 -12.26
C GLY A 370 0.29 -29.56 -11.58
N ARG A 371 1.27 -29.45 -10.67
CA ARG A 371 1.97 -30.60 -10.04
C ARG A 371 1.36 -31.04 -8.70
N GLY A 372 0.05 -30.94 -8.53
CA GLY A 372 -0.64 -31.42 -7.35
C GLY A 372 -1.14 -30.31 -6.43
N GLU A 373 -1.25 -30.58 -5.12
CA GLU A 373 -1.86 -29.66 -4.14
C GLU A 373 -0.84 -29.07 -3.15
N ASN A 374 0.45 -29.39 -3.30
CA ASN A 374 1.50 -28.96 -2.38
C ASN A 374 2.56 -28.12 -3.10
N LEU A 375 3.04 -27.11 -2.39
CA LEU A 375 4.19 -26.27 -2.76
C LEU A 375 5.35 -26.60 -1.81
N VAL A 376 6.57 -26.44 -2.28
CA VAL A 376 7.77 -26.53 -1.44
C VAL A 376 8.23 -25.09 -1.14
N ILE A 377 8.05 -24.65 0.10
CA ILE A 377 8.46 -23.33 0.58
C ILE A 377 9.50 -23.52 1.67
N ASN A 378 10.69 -22.95 1.51
CA ASN A 378 11.81 -23.10 2.45
C ASN A 378 12.17 -24.57 2.75
N GLY A 379 12.01 -25.46 1.76
CA GLY A 379 12.27 -26.88 1.92
C GLY A 379 11.16 -27.70 2.58
N GLU A 380 10.08 -27.05 3.03
CA GLU A 380 8.91 -27.69 3.64
C GLU A 380 7.76 -27.80 2.63
N GLN A 381 7.08 -28.95 2.67
CA GLN A 381 5.86 -29.13 1.88
C GLN A 381 4.69 -28.42 2.55
N ARG A 382 4.07 -27.52 1.82
CA ARG A 382 2.92 -26.74 2.27
C ARG A 382 1.76 -26.88 1.30
N HIS A 383 0.55 -27.12 1.84
CA HIS A 383 -0.65 -27.22 1.02
C HIS A 383 -0.98 -25.87 0.36
N VAL A 384 -1.30 -25.88 -0.94
CA VAL A 384 -1.54 -24.67 -1.74
C VAL A 384 -2.59 -23.73 -1.15
N VAL A 385 -3.70 -24.28 -0.60
CA VAL A 385 -4.74 -23.48 0.05
C VAL A 385 -4.24 -22.77 1.30
N SER A 386 -3.29 -23.38 2.05
CA SER A 386 -2.67 -22.72 3.19
C SER A 386 -1.78 -21.56 2.76
N TYR A 387 -1.02 -21.76 1.67
CA TYR A 387 -0.18 -20.72 1.10
C TYR A 387 -1.00 -19.56 0.51
N MET A 388 -2.11 -19.88 -0.18
CA MET A 388 -3.03 -18.87 -0.73
C MET A 388 -3.60 -17.92 0.34
N LYS A 389 -3.84 -18.41 1.56
CA LYS A 389 -4.32 -17.57 2.67
C LYS A 389 -3.34 -16.46 3.05
N ASP A 390 -2.04 -16.71 2.93
CA ASP A 390 -1.01 -15.70 3.22
C ASP A 390 -1.07 -14.53 2.24
N PHE A 391 -1.69 -14.73 1.08
CA PHE A 391 -1.93 -13.71 0.05
C PHE A 391 -3.39 -13.24 0.00
N LEU A 392 -4.13 -13.39 1.12
CA LEU A 392 -5.52 -12.95 1.26
C LEU A 392 -6.52 -13.61 0.29
N PHE A 393 -6.22 -14.81 -0.21
CA PHE A 393 -7.18 -15.59 -0.98
C PHE A 393 -8.04 -16.48 -0.07
N LYS A 394 -9.30 -16.62 -0.43
CA LYS A 394 -10.22 -17.54 0.26
C LYS A 394 -9.99 -18.97 -0.22
N PRO A 395 -10.21 -19.99 0.63
CA PRO A 395 -10.08 -21.40 0.23
C PRO A 395 -10.92 -21.77 -0.99
N GLU A 396 -12.11 -21.17 -1.12
CA GLU A 396 -13.05 -21.42 -2.22
C GLU A 396 -12.49 -20.96 -3.56
N GLN A 397 -11.62 -19.93 -3.56
CA GLN A 397 -11.00 -19.37 -4.76
C GLN A 397 -9.94 -20.30 -5.37
N ALA A 398 -9.49 -21.34 -4.67
CA ALA A 398 -8.49 -22.26 -5.20
C ALA A 398 -8.86 -22.89 -6.56
N ARG A 399 -10.18 -23.06 -6.80
CA ARG A 399 -10.73 -23.61 -8.03
C ARG A 399 -11.23 -22.54 -9.02
N THR A 400 -11.11 -21.27 -8.71
CA THR A 400 -11.53 -20.18 -9.58
C THR A 400 -10.55 -20.04 -10.75
N PRO A 401 -11.02 -19.96 -12.01
CA PRO A 401 -10.16 -19.67 -13.15
C PRO A 401 -9.53 -18.27 -13.06
N VAL A 402 -8.29 -18.13 -13.50
CA VAL A 402 -7.54 -16.85 -13.41
C VAL A 402 -8.23 -15.71 -14.16
N ARG A 403 -8.98 -16.01 -15.23
CA ARG A 403 -9.77 -15.00 -15.97
C ARG A 403 -10.85 -14.30 -15.14
N GLU A 404 -11.32 -14.93 -14.06
CA GLU A 404 -12.39 -14.41 -13.21
C GLU A 404 -11.85 -13.49 -12.10
N LEU A 405 -10.53 -13.40 -11.97
CA LEU A 405 -9.88 -12.57 -10.96
C LEU A 405 -9.94 -11.08 -11.35
N SER A 406 -10.16 -10.24 -10.36
CA SER A 406 -9.90 -8.80 -10.45
C SER A 406 -8.42 -8.51 -10.70
N GLY A 407 -8.11 -7.29 -11.18
CA GLY A 407 -6.71 -6.87 -11.42
C GLY A 407 -5.84 -7.03 -10.17
N GLY A 408 -6.32 -6.60 -9.01
CA GLY A 408 -5.58 -6.73 -7.75
C GLY A 408 -5.41 -8.18 -7.28
N GLU A 409 -6.42 -9.05 -7.45
CA GLU A 409 -6.27 -10.48 -7.17
C GLU A 409 -5.26 -11.14 -8.10
N ARG A 410 -5.27 -10.76 -9.38
CA ARG A 410 -4.28 -11.24 -10.35
C ARG A 410 -2.87 -10.80 -9.98
N ALA A 411 -2.67 -9.55 -9.59
CA ALA A 411 -1.37 -9.06 -9.13
C ALA A 411 -0.87 -9.82 -7.89
N ARG A 412 -1.74 -10.07 -6.91
CA ARG A 412 -1.43 -10.90 -5.73
C ARG A 412 -1.06 -12.34 -6.10
N LEU A 413 -1.76 -12.92 -7.08
CA LEU A 413 -1.47 -14.27 -7.55
C LEU A 413 -0.08 -14.37 -8.22
N LEU A 414 0.26 -13.39 -9.08
CA LEU A 414 1.58 -13.29 -9.70
C LEU A 414 2.68 -13.14 -8.63
N LEU A 415 2.45 -12.27 -7.65
CA LEU A 415 3.37 -12.09 -6.53
C LEU A 415 3.55 -13.40 -5.73
N ALA A 416 2.46 -14.08 -5.39
CA ALA A 416 2.49 -15.36 -4.69
C ALA A 416 3.32 -16.41 -5.45
N ARG A 417 3.18 -16.48 -6.77
CA ARG A 417 3.95 -17.40 -7.61
C ARG A 417 5.44 -17.09 -7.61
N VAL A 418 5.81 -15.81 -7.74
CA VAL A 418 7.22 -15.39 -7.73
C VAL A 418 7.87 -15.71 -6.39
N LEU A 419 7.16 -15.45 -5.29
CA LEU A 419 7.66 -15.67 -3.93
C LEU A 419 7.67 -17.15 -3.50
N ALA A 420 6.92 -18.03 -4.18
CA ALA A 420 7.00 -19.46 -3.97
C ALA A 420 8.31 -20.08 -4.48
N ARG A 421 8.98 -19.42 -5.43
CA ARG A 421 10.24 -19.90 -5.99
C ARG A 421 11.41 -19.56 -5.06
N PRO A 422 12.32 -20.50 -4.80
CA PRO A 422 13.53 -20.19 -4.04
C PRO A 422 14.31 -19.08 -4.76
N ALA A 423 14.65 -18.02 -4.05
CA ALA A 423 15.39 -16.89 -4.60
C ALA A 423 16.32 -16.27 -3.56
N ASN A 424 17.45 -15.73 -4.02
CA ASN A 424 18.34 -14.88 -3.23
C ASN A 424 18.59 -13.50 -3.89
N LEU A 425 18.03 -13.31 -5.10
CA LEU A 425 17.90 -12.02 -5.75
C LEU A 425 16.45 -11.87 -6.25
N LEU A 426 15.73 -10.92 -5.66
CA LEU A 426 14.36 -10.59 -6.02
C LEU A 426 14.36 -9.35 -6.89
N VAL A 427 13.74 -9.44 -8.07
CA VAL A 427 13.61 -8.35 -9.04
C VAL A 427 12.13 -8.04 -9.21
N LEU A 428 11.71 -6.86 -8.77
CA LEU A 428 10.32 -6.43 -8.79
C LEU A 428 10.18 -5.22 -9.73
N ASP A 429 9.48 -5.40 -10.84
CA ASP A 429 9.19 -4.32 -11.81
C ASP A 429 7.74 -3.86 -11.64
N GLU A 430 7.55 -2.66 -11.07
CA GLU A 430 6.27 -2.03 -10.73
C GLU A 430 5.32 -2.94 -9.91
N PRO A 431 5.78 -3.54 -8.80
CA PRO A 431 4.97 -4.48 -8.03
C PRO A 431 3.81 -3.81 -7.28
N THR A 432 3.82 -2.51 -7.16
CA THR A 432 2.82 -1.71 -6.43
C THR A 432 1.57 -1.44 -7.26
N ASN A 433 1.63 -1.61 -8.60
CA ASN A 433 0.48 -1.39 -9.47
C ASN A 433 -0.65 -2.37 -9.16
N ASP A 434 -1.88 -1.86 -9.12
CA ASP A 434 -3.12 -2.63 -8.88
C ASP A 434 -3.21 -3.31 -7.49
N LEU A 435 -2.25 -3.12 -6.59
CA LEU A 435 -2.32 -3.62 -5.22
C LEU A 435 -3.09 -2.64 -4.33
N ASP A 436 -3.88 -3.19 -3.39
CA ASP A 436 -4.50 -2.38 -2.35
C ASP A 436 -3.53 -2.09 -1.20
N MET A 437 -3.90 -1.14 -0.34
CA MET A 437 -3.03 -0.68 0.75
C MET A 437 -2.60 -1.81 1.69
N GLU A 438 -3.50 -2.77 2.00
CA GLU A 438 -3.16 -3.91 2.85
C GLU A 438 -2.13 -4.83 2.19
N THR A 439 -2.30 -5.10 0.89
CA THR A 439 -1.34 -5.90 0.12
C THR A 439 0.00 -5.18 -0.03
N LEU A 440 -0.02 -3.85 -0.18
CA LEU A 440 1.20 -3.03 -0.20
C LEU A 440 1.95 -3.08 1.13
N GLU A 441 1.25 -3.01 2.27
CA GLU A 441 1.86 -3.18 3.61
C GLU A 441 2.53 -4.54 3.74
N LEU A 442 1.85 -5.62 3.35
CA LEU A 442 2.41 -6.97 3.38
C LEU A 442 3.63 -7.11 2.45
N LEU A 443 3.60 -6.49 1.28
CA LEU A 443 4.74 -6.48 0.37
C LEU A 443 5.92 -5.70 0.96
N GLN A 444 5.68 -4.58 1.65
CA GLN A 444 6.69 -3.80 2.36
C GLN A 444 7.37 -4.65 3.44
N GLU A 445 6.57 -5.32 4.29
CA GLU A 445 7.09 -6.21 5.33
C GLU A 445 7.92 -7.35 4.75
N LEU A 446 7.44 -7.96 3.66
CA LEU A 446 8.16 -9.02 2.97
C LEU A 446 9.49 -8.54 2.42
N VAL A 447 9.51 -7.42 1.68
CA VAL A 447 10.75 -6.83 1.12
C VAL A 447 11.71 -6.44 2.23
N ALA A 448 11.19 -5.88 3.34
CA ALA A 448 12.01 -5.53 4.51
C ALA A 448 12.60 -6.77 5.19
N GLY A 449 11.84 -7.86 5.29
CA GLY A 449 12.26 -9.12 5.92
C GLY A 449 13.04 -10.08 5.03
N PHE A 450 13.11 -9.84 3.71
CA PHE A 450 13.78 -10.74 2.78
C PHE A 450 15.30 -10.81 3.03
N ALA A 451 15.84 -12.00 3.27
CA ALA A 451 17.25 -12.20 3.61
C ALA A 451 18.20 -11.96 2.42
N GLY A 452 17.69 -12.04 1.18
CA GLY A 452 18.45 -11.83 -0.05
C GLY A 452 18.56 -10.35 -0.45
N THR A 453 18.92 -10.14 -1.70
CA THR A 453 19.04 -8.81 -2.32
C THR A 453 17.77 -8.48 -3.11
N VAL A 454 17.35 -7.23 -3.10
CA VAL A 454 16.16 -6.77 -3.84
C VAL A 454 16.53 -5.67 -4.81
N ILE A 455 16.05 -5.76 -6.05
CA ILE A 455 16.04 -4.67 -7.03
C ILE A 455 14.58 -4.35 -7.32
N LEU A 456 14.21 -3.08 -7.07
CA LEU A 456 12.83 -2.62 -7.12
C LEU A 456 12.69 -1.47 -8.11
N VAL A 457 11.83 -1.60 -9.11
CA VAL A 457 11.37 -0.47 -9.93
C VAL A 457 9.99 -0.08 -9.43
N SER A 458 9.79 1.15 -8.97
CA SER A 458 8.49 1.62 -8.52
C SER A 458 8.34 3.12 -8.69
N HIS A 459 7.09 3.56 -8.86
CA HIS A 459 6.67 4.96 -8.81
C HIS A 459 6.02 5.34 -7.48
N ASP A 460 5.90 4.41 -6.54
CA ASP A 460 5.38 4.66 -5.20
C ASP A 460 6.50 5.17 -4.28
N ARG A 461 6.40 6.45 -3.91
CA ARG A 461 7.42 7.15 -3.10
C ARG A 461 7.47 6.65 -1.66
N ASP A 462 6.33 6.33 -1.06
CA ASP A 462 6.25 5.81 0.30
C ASP A 462 6.83 4.40 0.39
N PHE A 463 6.50 3.56 -0.60
CA PHE A 463 7.06 2.23 -0.72
C PHE A 463 8.59 2.26 -0.85
N LEU A 464 9.13 3.15 -1.71
CA LEU A 464 10.57 3.31 -1.88
C LEU A 464 11.24 3.78 -0.59
N ASP A 465 10.70 4.80 0.08
CA ASP A 465 11.29 5.34 1.31
C ASP A 465 11.34 4.32 2.46
N ARG A 466 10.38 3.41 2.51
CA ARG A 466 10.31 2.39 3.56
C ARG A 466 11.11 1.12 3.25
N THR A 467 11.46 0.87 1.98
CA THR A 467 12.01 -0.44 1.59
C THR A 467 13.43 -0.39 1.06
N VAL A 468 13.87 0.69 0.40
CA VAL A 468 15.18 0.68 -0.27
C VAL A 468 16.29 1.30 0.58
N THR A 469 17.51 0.81 0.37
CA THR A 469 18.74 1.32 1.01
C THR A 469 19.51 2.25 0.10
N SER A 470 19.34 2.14 -1.23
CA SER A 470 19.86 3.07 -2.22
C SER A 470 18.91 3.20 -3.40
N LEU A 471 18.99 4.32 -4.10
CA LEU A 471 18.12 4.67 -5.21
C LEU A 471 18.94 5.08 -6.44
N ILE A 472 18.67 4.47 -7.59
CA ILE A 472 19.30 4.80 -8.86
C ILE A 472 18.30 5.63 -9.67
N ALA A 473 18.70 6.84 -10.08
CA ALA A 473 17.87 7.77 -10.82
C ALA A 473 18.61 8.38 -12.03
N PRO A 474 17.88 8.72 -13.12
CA PRO A 474 18.49 9.37 -14.27
C PRO A 474 18.85 10.83 -13.98
N ASP A 475 19.96 11.27 -14.58
CA ASP A 475 20.47 12.64 -14.48
C ASP A 475 20.52 13.36 -15.85
N GLY A 476 19.77 12.84 -16.83
CA GLY A 476 19.73 13.37 -18.19
C GLY A 476 20.87 12.87 -19.09
N GLY A 477 20.62 12.85 -20.41
CA GLY A 477 21.61 12.44 -21.41
C GLY A 477 22.11 11.00 -21.26
N GLY A 478 21.30 10.09 -20.72
CA GLY A 478 21.65 8.70 -20.49
C GLY A 478 22.50 8.46 -19.23
N ARG A 479 22.79 9.49 -18.43
CA ARG A 479 23.51 9.32 -17.16
C ARG A 479 22.59 8.85 -16.07
N TRP A 480 23.09 7.94 -15.23
CA TRP A 480 22.41 7.41 -14.05
C TRP A 480 23.27 7.65 -12.82
N ILE A 481 22.67 8.02 -11.72
CA ILE A 481 23.35 8.31 -10.45
C ILE A 481 22.68 7.48 -9.36
N GLU A 482 23.51 6.88 -8.50
CA GLU A 482 23.08 6.19 -7.30
C GLU A 482 23.11 7.13 -6.11
N TYR A 483 22.04 7.16 -5.34
CA TYR A 483 21.83 7.97 -4.14
C TYR A 483 21.65 7.04 -2.94
N ALA A 484 22.18 7.42 -1.79
CA ALA A 484 21.94 6.68 -0.54
C ALA A 484 20.55 7.01 0.00
N GLY A 485 19.84 5.99 0.48
CA GLY A 485 18.50 6.13 1.06
C GLY A 485 17.37 6.04 0.03
N GLY A 486 16.18 6.50 0.44
CA GLY A 486 14.94 6.43 -0.33
C GLY A 486 14.73 7.64 -1.28
N TYR A 487 13.49 7.81 -1.70
CA TYR A 487 13.10 8.90 -2.61
C TYR A 487 13.26 10.29 -1.98
N SER A 488 12.89 10.42 -0.72
CA SER A 488 13.02 11.68 0.03
C SER A 488 14.48 12.08 0.22
N ASP A 489 15.35 11.09 0.51
CA ASP A 489 16.78 11.31 0.65
C ASP A 489 17.44 11.72 -0.69
N MET A 490 17.04 11.08 -1.79
CA MET A 490 17.47 11.46 -3.13
C MET A 490 17.10 12.91 -3.45
N LEU A 491 15.87 13.35 -3.16
CA LEU A 491 15.44 14.74 -3.39
C LEU A 491 16.28 15.72 -2.56
N ALA A 492 16.57 15.41 -1.30
CA ALA A 492 17.41 16.23 -0.44
C ALA A 492 18.85 16.33 -1.01
N GLN A 493 19.44 15.21 -1.45
CA GLN A 493 20.78 15.19 -2.08
C GLN A 493 20.82 15.92 -3.43
N ARG A 494 19.70 16.00 -4.15
CA ARG A 494 19.56 16.78 -5.40
C ARG A 494 19.29 18.27 -5.16
N GLY A 495 19.23 18.73 -3.91
CA GLY A 495 18.93 20.12 -3.56
C GLY A 495 17.46 20.51 -3.81
N GLY A 496 16.54 19.56 -3.67
CA GLY A 496 15.10 19.75 -3.90
C GLY A 496 14.68 19.84 -5.36
N THR A 497 15.60 19.60 -6.31
CA THR A 497 15.31 19.65 -7.75
C THR A 497 14.60 18.37 -8.19
N ARG A 498 13.40 18.49 -8.77
CA ARG A 498 12.63 17.36 -9.31
C ARG A 498 13.34 16.66 -10.47
N LEU A 499 12.93 15.42 -10.74
CA LEU A 499 13.55 14.60 -11.80
C LEU A 499 13.49 15.23 -13.19
N ASP A 500 12.48 16.07 -13.49
CA ASP A 500 12.28 16.73 -14.79
C ASP A 500 12.86 18.14 -14.91
N ASP A 501 13.14 18.84 -13.83
CA ASP A 501 13.56 20.25 -13.86
C ASP A 501 14.90 20.49 -14.57
N ARG A 502 15.69 19.43 -14.81
CA ARG A 502 16.97 19.54 -15.53
C ARG A 502 16.87 19.53 -17.04
N LYS A 503 15.72 19.17 -17.62
CA LYS A 503 15.50 19.29 -19.08
C LYS A 503 15.43 20.74 -19.57
N ALA A 504 15.13 21.69 -18.68
CA ALA A 504 14.89 23.10 -19.01
C ALA A 504 16.11 24.05 -18.82
N ARG A 505 17.27 23.56 -18.36
CA ARG A 505 18.44 24.44 -18.23
C ARG A 505 19.35 24.38 -19.46
N PRO A 506 19.53 25.50 -20.21
CA PRO A 506 20.57 25.59 -21.21
C PRO A 506 21.94 25.50 -20.51
N LYS A 507 22.90 24.84 -21.19
CA LYS A 507 24.29 24.70 -20.76
C LYS A 507 24.84 26.04 -20.27
N ALA A 508 25.02 26.19 -18.97
CA ALA A 508 25.92 27.18 -18.41
C ALA A 508 27.31 26.55 -18.34
N GLU A 509 28.23 27.20 -18.99
CA GLU A 509 29.63 26.85 -19.06
C GLU A 509 30.24 26.72 -17.66
N THR A 510 31.02 25.66 -17.49
CA THR A 510 31.89 25.42 -16.35
C THR A 510 32.87 26.60 -16.17
N SER A 511 32.64 27.41 -15.15
CA SER A 511 33.70 28.19 -14.55
C SER A 511 34.03 27.58 -13.19
N GLU A 512 35.24 27.04 -13.14
CA GLU A 512 35.92 26.69 -11.90
C GLU A 512 35.96 27.92 -10.99
N VAL A 513 35.28 27.84 -9.84
CA VAL A 513 35.52 28.81 -8.76
C VAL A 513 35.92 28.02 -7.53
N ALA A 514 37.12 28.37 -7.11
CA ALA A 514 37.83 27.83 -5.97
C ALA A 514 37.00 27.78 -4.69
N VAL A 515 37.18 26.67 -3.98
CA VAL A 515 36.75 26.47 -2.60
C VAL A 515 37.47 27.49 -1.70
N ALA A 516 36.78 28.53 -1.27
CA ALA A 516 37.18 29.33 -0.12
C ALA A 516 36.37 28.89 1.09
N ALA A 517 37.03 28.21 1.99
CA ALA A 517 36.48 27.86 3.31
C ALA A 517 36.09 29.14 4.06
N ARG A 518 34.81 29.29 4.34
CA ARG A 518 34.32 30.17 5.40
C ARG A 518 33.95 29.34 6.61
N THR A 519 34.83 29.37 7.58
CA THR A 519 34.59 29.06 8.97
C THR A 519 33.57 30.05 9.53
N GLU A 520 32.35 29.67 9.69
CA GLU A 520 31.42 30.38 10.57
C GLU A 520 31.51 29.81 11.98
N ALA A 521 31.78 30.71 12.90
CA ALA A 521 31.94 30.45 14.32
C ALA A 521 30.65 29.91 14.93
N ALA A 522 30.76 28.75 15.55
CA ALA A 522 29.71 28.18 16.39
C ALA A 522 29.49 29.03 17.64
N ALA A 523 28.25 29.46 17.87
CA ALA A 523 27.81 29.99 19.15
C ALA A 523 27.94 28.93 20.26
N PRO A 524 28.25 29.29 21.50
CA PRO A 524 28.55 28.34 22.55
C PRO A 524 27.29 27.58 22.96
N LYS A 525 27.27 26.27 22.75
CA LYS A 525 26.30 25.36 23.37
C LYS A 525 26.51 25.38 24.89
N GLY A 526 25.42 25.62 25.64
CA GLY A 526 25.41 25.49 27.10
C GLY A 526 25.82 24.08 27.54
N PRO A 527 26.14 23.88 28.82
CA PRO A 527 26.71 22.63 29.32
C PRO A 527 25.76 21.46 29.08
N ALA A 528 26.24 20.46 28.34
CA ALA A 528 25.53 19.21 28.09
C ALA A 528 25.13 18.59 29.44
N LYS A 529 23.82 18.42 29.67
CA LYS A 529 23.29 17.65 30.80
C LYS A 529 23.75 16.20 30.62
N LYS A 530 24.52 15.67 31.56
CA LYS A 530 24.93 14.25 31.58
C LYS A 530 23.94 13.46 32.42
N LEU A 531 23.57 12.26 31.96
CA LEU A 531 22.78 11.32 32.76
C LEU A 531 23.39 11.14 34.15
N SER A 532 22.53 11.19 35.16
CA SER A 532 22.96 10.97 36.55
C SER A 532 23.44 9.52 36.72
N PHE A 533 24.32 9.29 37.67
CA PHE A 533 24.84 7.94 37.99
C PHE A 533 23.69 6.94 38.26
N LYS A 534 22.60 7.41 38.89
CA LYS A 534 21.41 6.61 39.20
C LYS A 534 20.68 6.17 37.93
N GLN A 535 20.56 7.05 36.93
CA GLN A 535 19.92 6.77 35.65
C GLN A 535 20.76 5.80 34.78
N LYS A 536 22.09 5.93 34.78
CA LYS A 536 22.98 4.99 34.08
C LYS A 536 22.90 3.59 34.70
N PHE A 537 22.91 3.50 36.04
CA PHE A 537 22.77 2.23 36.73
C PHE A 537 21.41 1.59 36.51
N ALA A 538 20.34 2.38 36.43
CA ALA A 538 19.00 1.89 36.09
C ALA A 538 18.98 1.31 34.67
N LEU A 539 19.51 2.02 33.65
CA LEU A 539 19.62 1.55 32.27
C LEU A 539 20.36 0.21 32.14
N GLU A 540 21.40 -0.05 32.92
CA GLU A 540 22.12 -1.31 32.91
C GLU A 540 21.42 -2.43 33.70
N SER A 541 20.61 -2.10 34.70
CA SER A 541 19.97 -3.08 35.58
C SER A 541 18.55 -3.48 35.16
N LEU A 542 17.80 -2.60 34.47
CA LEU A 542 16.43 -2.86 34.06
C LEU A 542 16.31 -4.02 33.06
N PRO A 543 17.16 -4.17 32.03
CA PRO A 543 17.09 -5.32 31.12
C PRO A 543 17.19 -6.67 31.82
N LYS A 544 18.06 -6.79 32.83
CA LYS A 544 18.20 -8.02 33.66
C LYS A 544 16.95 -8.30 34.51
N LYS A 545 16.28 -7.25 34.97
CA LYS A 545 15.00 -7.39 35.69
C LYS A 545 13.88 -7.82 34.76
N ILE A 546 13.82 -7.27 33.54
CA ILE A 546 12.87 -7.70 32.49
C ILE A 546 13.04 -9.19 32.18
N GLU A 547 14.27 -9.66 31.99
CA GLU A 547 14.53 -11.09 31.76
C GLU A 547 14.08 -11.97 32.95
N ALA A 548 14.32 -11.54 34.17
CA ALA A 548 13.91 -12.27 35.38
C ALA A 548 12.39 -12.36 35.51
N VAL A 549 11.67 -11.25 35.24
CA VAL A 549 10.21 -11.22 35.30
C VAL A 549 9.61 -12.06 34.16
N ASN A 550 10.16 -12.01 32.95
CA ASN A 550 9.74 -12.86 31.83
C ASN A 550 9.93 -14.36 32.12
N ALA A 551 11.03 -14.73 32.77
CA ALA A 551 11.23 -16.11 33.22
C ALA A 551 10.21 -16.54 34.27
N SER A 552 9.79 -15.63 35.18
CA SER A 552 8.70 -15.87 36.14
C SER A 552 7.37 -16.07 35.47
N ILE A 553 7.01 -15.19 34.51
CA ILE A 553 5.80 -15.28 33.72
C ILE A 553 5.72 -16.62 32.98
N SER A 554 6.80 -17.00 32.28
CA SER A 554 6.85 -18.28 31.55
C SER A 554 6.66 -19.51 32.46
N ARG A 555 7.17 -19.46 33.68
CA ARG A 555 6.94 -20.54 34.68
C ARG A 555 5.48 -20.61 35.13
N LEU A 556 4.88 -19.46 35.39
CA LEU A 556 3.47 -19.39 35.79
C LEU A 556 2.53 -19.82 34.65
N GLU A 557 2.82 -19.43 33.42
CA GLU A 557 2.09 -19.87 32.23
C GLU A 557 2.19 -21.37 31.98
N ASN A 558 3.39 -21.95 32.12
CA ASN A 558 3.57 -23.40 32.04
C ASN A 558 2.81 -24.16 33.11
N ASN A 559 2.70 -23.62 34.32
CA ASN A 559 1.88 -24.23 35.37
C ASN A 559 0.38 -24.17 35.05
N ILE A 560 -0.08 -23.07 34.46
CA ILE A 560 -1.50 -22.89 34.06
C ILE A 560 -1.84 -23.75 32.83
N ALA A 561 -0.88 -24.07 31.97
CA ALA A 561 -1.06 -24.87 30.76
C ALA A 561 -1.33 -26.36 31.06
N ASP A 562 -1.12 -26.85 32.29
CA ASP A 562 -1.51 -28.22 32.66
C ASP A 562 -3.03 -28.34 32.81
N PRO A 563 -3.74 -29.08 31.91
CA PRO A 563 -5.19 -29.22 31.98
C PRO A 563 -5.72 -29.81 33.28
N ALA A 564 -4.89 -30.61 33.97
CA ALA A 564 -5.25 -31.26 35.24
C ALA A 564 -5.04 -30.35 36.46
N TYR A 565 -4.40 -29.19 36.32
CA TYR A 565 -4.09 -28.30 37.44
C TYR A 565 -5.34 -27.69 38.07
N TYR A 566 -6.28 -27.24 37.25
CA TYR A 566 -7.56 -26.70 37.73
C TYR A 566 -8.41 -27.74 38.45
N GLU A 567 -8.43 -28.98 37.97
CA GLU A 567 -9.22 -30.07 38.59
C GLU A 567 -8.63 -30.53 39.93
N ARG A 568 -7.28 -30.44 40.11
CA ARG A 568 -6.60 -30.85 41.35
C ARG A 568 -6.73 -29.82 42.46
N ASP A 569 -6.58 -28.56 42.18
CA ASP A 569 -6.61 -27.49 43.17
C ASP A 569 -7.07 -26.15 42.58
N PRO A 570 -8.39 -25.88 42.53
CA PRO A 570 -8.94 -24.63 42.02
C PRO A 570 -8.47 -23.38 42.76
N ALA A 571 -8.16 -23.49 44.06
CA ALA A 571 -7.72 -22.35 44.86
C ALA A 571 -6.30 -21.94 44.54
N SER A 572 -5.39 -22.92 44.32
CA SER A 572 -4.03 -22.64 43.87
C SER A 572 -3.97 -22.14 42.43
N PHE A 573 -4.84 -22.63 41.55
CA PHE A 573 -4.98 -22.15 40.19
C PHE A 573 -5.37 -20.64 40.14
N GLN A 574 -6.35 -20.21 40.94
CA GLN A 574 -6.70 -18.78 41.04
C GLN A 574 -5.56 -17.92 41.59
N LYS A 575 -4.79 -18.44 42.57
CA LYS A 575 -3.60 -17.73 43.08
C LYS A 575 -2.53 -17.59 42.02
N THR A 576 -2.34 -18.61 41.19
CA THR A 576 -1.36 -18.59 40.09
C THR A 576 -1.76 -17.58 39.01
N ILE A 577 -3.04 -17.48 38.67
CA ILE A 577 -3.54 -16.43 37.76
C ILE A 577 -3.31 -15.02 38.34
N ALA A 578 -3.67 -14.81 39.61
CA ALA A 578 -3.45 -13.51 40.25
C ALA A 578 -1.95 -13.15 40.33
N ALA A 579 -1.07 -14.13 40.52
CA ALA A 579 0.38 -13.95 40.48
C ALA A 579 0.86 -13.59 39.07
N LEU A 580 0.33 -14.24 38.02
CA LEU A 580 0.63 -13.96 36.63
C LEU A 580 0.23 -12.53 36.25
N ASP A 581 -0.98 -12.09 36.61
CA ASP A 581 -1.44 -10.75 36.35
C ASP A 581 -0.58 -9.68 37.05
N LYS A 582 -0.13 -9.99 38.28
CA LYS A 582 0.79 -9.11 39.02
C LYS A 582 2.17 -9.02 38.36
N GLU A 583 2.74 -10.14 37.92
CA GLU A 583 4.02 -10.15 37.23
C GLU A 583 3.95 -9.42 35.87
N ARG A 584 2.85 -9.57 35.11
CA ARG A 584 2.63 -8.82 33.88
C ARG A 584 2.51 -7.32 34.11
N ALA A 585 1.83 -6.89 35.17
CA ALA A 585 1.77 -5.48 35.54
C ALA A 585 3.15 -4.93 35.95
N THR A 586 3.96 -5.76 36.64
CA THR A 586 5.35 -5.41 37.02
C THR A 586 6.23 -5.28 35.78
N LEU A 587 6.09 -6.17 34.82
CA LEU A 587 6.81 -6.12 33.53
C LEU A 587 6.52 -4.81 32.80
N ALA A 588 5.25 -4.47 32.63
CA ALA A 588 4.84 -3.25 31.94
C ALA A 588 5.42 -1.99 32.59
N ALA A 589 5.42 -1.91 33.93
CA ALA A 589 6.00 -0.78 34.64
C ALA A 589 7.54 -0.67 34.48
N ILE A 590 8.24 -1.80 34.43
CA ILE A 590 9.70 -1.83 34.24
C ILE A 590 10.06 -1.47 32.79
N GLU A 591 9.28 -1.92 31.81
CA GLU A 591 9.46 -1.59 30.40
C GLU A 591 9.21 -0.10 30.13
N GLU A 592 8.19 0.49 30.75
CA GLU A 592 7.91 1.93 30.67
C GLU A 592 9.07 2.76 31.27
N GLU A 593 9.57 2.39 32.44
CA GLU A 593 10.70 3.06 33.09
C GLU A 593 11.98 2.94 32.22
N TRP A 594 12.22 1.79 31.62
CA TRP A 594 13.36 1.57 30.73
C TRP A 594 13.26 2.43 29.46
N LEU A 595 12.08 2.49 28.84
CA LEU A 595 11.84 3.28 27.62
C LEU A 595 12.04 4.77 27.87
N GLU A 596 11.52 5.31 29.01
CA GLU A 596 11.72 6.70 29.38
C GLU A 596 13.21 7.07 29.56
N LEU A 597 13.97 6.17 30.17
CA LEU A 597 15.42 6.36 30.36
C LEU A 597 16.22 6.26 29.05
N GLU A 598 15.79 5.41 28.13
CA GLU A 598 16.40 5.27 26.80
C GLU A 598 16.11 6.51 25.93
N MET A 599 14.89 7.00 25.93
CA MET A 599 14.52 8.27 25.26
C MET A 599 15.34 9.45 25.80
N LEU A 600 15.49 9.53 27.13
CA LEU A 600 16.34 10.56 27.77
C LEU A 600 17.81 10.44 27.36
N ARG A 601 18.31 9.22 27.15
CA ARG A 601 19.67 8.98 26.65
C ARG A 601 19.81 9.47 25.21
N GLU A 602 18.87 9.13 24.33
CA GLU A 602 18.88 9.55 22.93
C GLU A 602 18.77 11.07 22.77
N GLU A 603 17.92 11.74 23.56
CA GLU A 603 17.82 13.21 23.58
C GLU A 603 19.12 13.90 24.04
N MET A 604 20.00 13.19 24.75
CA MET A 604 21.26 13.75 25.30
C MET A 604 22.49 13.36 24.47
N GLU A 605 22.40 12.34 23.63
CA GLU A 605 23.47 11.87 22.72
C GLU A 605 23.30 12.44 21.29
N GLY A 606 22.10 12.91 20.89
CA GLY A 606 21.82 13.60 19.63
C GLY A 606 21.95 15.12 19.79
#